data_e3e7a5a22508aefbbdaee77110c52983
#
_entry.id   e3e7a5a22508aefbbdaee77110c52983
#
_cell.length_a   1.000
_cell.length_b   1.000
_cell.length_c   1.000
_cell.angle_alpha   90.00
_cell.angle_beta   90.00
_cell.angle_gamma   90.00
#
_symmetry.space_group_name_H-M   'P 1'
#
loop_
_entity.id
_entity.type
_entity.pdbx_description
1 polymer ?
#
loop_
_entity_poly.entity_id
_entity_poly.type
_entity_poly.pdbx_seq_one_letter_code
_entity_poly.pdbx_strand_id
1 'polypeptide(L)'
;MKLICVGDEPGFTIGKEYNYSTIKEDWRKKLILIKNDFGDLIKHKLNEFIITLLPPSDIWVEFIDDSRDGLTQGKYYNLLDRNKASRGDEHYYFLDDNNKFVGAWRGNRFRDVSKIKLRNEKLNQLGL
;
A
#
# COMPACT_ATOMS: atom_id res chain seq x y z
N MET A 1 -4.41 -12.80 6.51
CA MET A 1 -4.61 -11.43 5.99
C MET A 1 -3.38 -10.60 6.28
N LYS A 2 -3.09 -9.65 5.43
CA LYS A 2 -1.87 -8.84 5.54
C LYS A 2 -2.18 -7.35 5.53
N LEU A 3 -1.38 -6.56 6.28
CA LEU A 3 -1.36 -5.11 6.23
C LEU A 3 0.06 -4.64 5.94
N ILE A 4 0.19 -3.54 5.20
CA ILE A 4 1.47 -2.88 4.97
C ILE A 4 1.54 -1.62 5.83
N CYS A 5 2.69 -1.38 6.46
CA CYS A 5 2.91 -0.17 7.25
C CYS A 5 3.23 1.01 6.32
N VAL A 6 2.47 2.09 6.44
CA VAL A 6 2.59 3.28 5.59
C VAL A 6 2.88 4.56 6.38
N GLY A 7 2.91 4.48 7.70
CA GLY A 7 3.13 5.62 8.57
C GLY A 7 3.87 5.25 9.85
N ASP A 8 4.20 6.25 10.65
CA ASP A 8 4.90 6.07 11.91
C ASP A 8 4.02 5.30 12.90
N GLU A 9 4.39 4.04 13.14
CA GLU A 9 3.73 3.17 14.12
C GLU A 9 4.81 2.47 14.93
N PRO A 10 4.84 2.61 16.28
CA PRO A 10 5.85 1.96 17.10
C PRO A 10 5.86 0.44 16.94
N GLY A 11 7.03 -0.12 16.70
CA GLY A 11 7.20 -1.56 16.50
C GLY A 11 6.92 -2.04 15.07
N PHE A 12 6.71 -1.13 14.13
CA PHE A 12 6.47 -1.46 12.71
C PHE A 12 7.38 -0.65 11.80
N THR A 13 7.76 -1.26 10.69
CA THR A 13 8.65 -0.64 9.68
C THR A 13 7.84 -0.26 8.44
N ILE A 14 7.95 1.00 8.00
CA ILE A 14 7.26 1.48 6.81
C ILE A 14 7.68 0.66 5.58
N GLY A 15 6.70 0.21 4.81
CA GLY A 15 6.89 -0.61 3.62
C GLY A 15 6.89 -2.11 3.87
N LYS A 16 6.94 -2.54 5.14
CA LYS A 16 6.91 -3.96 5.49
C LYS A 16 5.48 -4.45 5.65
N GLU A 17 5.25 -5.71 5.25
CA GLU A 17 3.95 -6.38 5.41
C GLU A 17 3.90 -7.19 6.69
N TYR A 18 2.71 -7.22 7.32
CA TYR A 18 2.47 -7.93 8.58
C TYR A 18 1.21 -8.77 8.47
N ASN A 19 1.27 -9.99 9.02
CA ASN A 19 0.09 -10.87 9.13
C ASN A 19 -0.76 -10.43 10.31
N TYR A 20 -2.08 -10.47 10.15
CA TYR A 20 -3.01 -10.13 11.21
C TYR A 20 -4.25 -11.02 11.20
N SER A 21 -4.95 -11.07 12.34
CA SER A 21 -6.29 -11.66 12.47
C SER A 21 -7.24 -10.64 13.05
N THR A 22 -8.49 -10.71 12.65
CA THR A 22 -9.54 -9.84 13.21
C THR A 22 -10.03 -10.43 14.52
N ILE A 23 -9.96 -9.67 15.63
CA ILE A 23 -10.50 -10.08 16.92
C ILE A 23 -11.96 -9.67 17.04
N LYS A 24 -12.26 -8.42 16.68
CA LYS A 24 -13.61 -7.87 16.78
C LYS A 24 -13.82 -6.87 15.66
N GLU A 25 -14.89 -7.07 14.91
CA GLU A 25 -15.31 -6.13 13.89
C GLU A 25 -16.60 -5.45 14.37
N ASP A 26 -16.45 -4.21 14.84
CA ASP A 26 -17.56 -3.34 15.13
C ASP A 26 -17.68 -2.33 13.99
N TRP A 27 -18.89 -1.87 13.69
CA TRP A 27 -19.13 -0.91 12.61
C TRP A 27 -18.38 0.42 12.75
N ARG A 28 -17.82 0.70 13.93
CA ARG A 28 -17.01 1.90 14.21
C ARG A 28 -15.52 1.63 14.36
N LYS A 29 -15.11 0.39 14.66
CA LYS A 29 -13.72 0.11 15.07
C LYS A 29 -13.36 -1.33 14.76
N LYS A 30 -12.29 -1.51 14.02
CA LYS A 30 -11.73 -2.84 13.76
C LYS A 30 -10.58 -3.09 14.73
N LEU A 31 -10.73 -4.09 15.58
CA LEU A 31 -9.66 -4.53 16.49
C LEU A 31 -9.00 -5.77 15.87
N ILE A 32 -7.68 -5.71 15.70
CA ILE A 32 -6.90 -6.78 15.11
C ILE A 32 -5.81 -7.27 16.07
N LEU A 33 -5.38 -8.50 15.85
CA LEU A 33 -4.20 -9.06 16.48
C LEU A 33 -3.10 -9.13 15.43
N ILE A 34 -1.99 -8.43 15.65
CA ILE A 34 -0.91 -8.29 14.70
C ILE A 34 0.44 -8.47 15.38
N LYS A 35 1.36 -9.16 14.69
CA LYS A 35 2.71 -9.38 15.19
C LYS A 35 3.63 -8.25 14.73
N ASN A 36 4.26 -7.57 15.69
CA ASN A 36 5.17 -6.46 15.41
C ASN A 36 6.59 -6.94 15.07
N ASP A 37 7.53 -6.00 14.83
CA ASP A 37 8.93 -6.31 14.51
C ASP A 37 9.68 -7.02 15.63
N PHE A 38 9.22 -6.89 16.87
CA PHE A 38 9.81 -7.55 18.04
C PHE A 38 9.30 -8.98 18.26
N GLY A 39 8.38 -9.44 17.40
CA GLY A 39 7.77 -10.74 17.53
C GLY A 39 6.60 -10.81 18.51
N ASP A 40 6.18 -9.68 19.08
CA ASP A 40 5.08 -9.61 20.00
C ASP A 40 3.74 -9.54 19.27
N LEU A 41 2.76 -10.33 19.74
CA LEU A 41 1.38 -10.23 19.29
C LEU A 41 0.70 -9.13 20.08
N ILE A 42 0.30 -8.06 19.39
CA ILE A 42 -0.37 -6.92 20.00
C ILE A 42 -1.78 -6.76 19.50
N LYS A 43 -2.66 -6.26 20.35
CA LYS A 43 -3.99 -5.81 19.95
C LYS A 43 -3.87 -4.40 19.41
N HIS A 44 -4.26 -4.21 18.16
CA HIS A 44 -4.18 -2.92 17.50
C HIS A 44 -5.55 -2.52 16.99
N LYS A 45 -5.90 -1.26 17.24
CA LYS A 45 -7.14 -0.66 16.80
C LYS A 45 -6.87 0.15 15.53
N LEU A 46 -7.50 -0.24 14.44
CA LEU A 46 -7.39 0.53 13.21
C LEU A 46 -8.15 1.85 13.35
N ASN A 47 -7.45 2.94 13.09
CA ASN A 47 -7.99 4.30 13.20
C ASN A 47 -8.36 4.81 11.82
N GLU A 48 -9.62 5.30 11.67
CA GLU A 48 -10.11 5.86 10.40
C GLU A 48 -9.45 7.20 10.05
N PHE A 49 -8.95 7.93 11.06
CA PHE A 49 -8.42 9.28 10.89
C PHE A 49 -6.90 9.33 10.74
N ILE A 50 -6.19 8.39 11.37
CA ILE A 50 -4.73 8.29 11.28
C ILE A 50 -4.40 6.94 10.68
N ILE A 51 -4.08 6.93 9.39
CA ILE A 51 -3.81 5.70 8.65
C ILE A 51 -2.31 5.39 8.73
N THR A 52 -1.97 4.31 9.45
CA THR A 52 -0.60 3.81 9.54
C THR A 52 -0.43 2.42 8.95
N LEU A 53 -1.54 1.69 8.79
CA LEU A 53 -1.57 0.33 8.25
C LEU A 53 -2.70 0.24 7.21
N LEU A 54 -2.38 -0.30 6.03
CA LEU A 54 -3.33 -0.48 4.92
C LEU A 54 -3.21 -1.89 4.33
N PRO A 55 -4.31 -2.47 3.82
CA PRO A 55 -4.21 -3.70 3.05
C PRO A 55 -3.35 -3.48 1.81
N PRO A 56 -2.45 -4.42 1.45
CA PRO A 56 -1.76 -4.37 0.16
C PRO A 56 -2.79 -4.55 -0.96
N SER A 57 -2.48 -3.99 -2.12
CA SER A 57 -3.37 -4.03 -3.29
C SER A 57 -2.79 -4.94 -4.37
N ASP A 58 -3.65 -5.54 -5.17
CA ASP A 58 -3.27 -6.27 -6.37
C ASP A 58 -3.04 -5.33 -7.57
N ILE A 59 -3.29 -4.04 -7.39
CA ILE A 59 -3.14 -3.04 -8.45
C ILE A 59 -1.74 -2.45 -8.40
N TRP A 60 -1.02 -2.55 -9.50
CA TRP A 60 0.30 -1.96 -9.68
C TRP A 60 0.27 -0.97 -10.81
N VAL A 61 0.95 0.14 -10.62
CA VAL A 61 1.02 1.23 -11.61
C VAL A 61 2.46 1.59 -11.89
N GLU A 62 2.75 1.94 -13.14
CA GLU A 62 4.06 2.44 -13.57
C GLU A 62 3.99 3.96 -13.70
N PHE A 63 4.96 4.67 -13.13
CA PHE A 63 5.07 6.11 -13.33
C PHE A 63 5.61 6.38 -14.73
N ILE A 64 4.81 7.04 -15.58
CA ILE A 64 5.14 7.27 -16.98
C ILE A 64 5.62 8.70 -17.26
N ASP A 65 5.56 9.59 -16.29
CA ASP A 65 6.02 10.97 -16.39
C ASP A 65 7.52 11.07 -16.02
N ASP A 66 8.13 12.23 -16.21
CA ASP A 66 9.53 12.47 -15.87
C ASP A 66 9.78 12.28 -14.37
N SER A 67 10.89 11.63 -14.03
CA SER A 67 11.25 11.35 -12.62
C SER A 67 11.30 12.64 -11.80
N ARG A 68 10.59 12.66 -10.66
CA ARG A 68 10.54 13.80 -9.74
C ARG A 68 9.89 13.44 -8.42
N ASP A 69 10.13 14.23 -7.37
CA ASP A 69 9.42 14.16 -6.09
C ASP A 69 9.38 12.76 -5.46
N GLY A 70 10.50 12.03 -5.55
CA GLY A 70 10.58 10.67 -5.02
C GLY A 70 9.94 9.60 -5.90
N LEU A 71 9.60 9.92 -7.16
CA LEU A 71 9.08 8.98 -8.15
C LEU A 71 10.05 8.83 -9.31
N THR A 72 10.27 7.59 -9.75
CA THR A 72 11.17 7.25 -10.85
C THR A 72 10.36 6.81 -12.06
N GLN A 73 10.61 7.43 -13.22
CA GLN A 73 9.99 7.02 -14.48
C GLN A 73 10.28 5.55 -14.78
N GLY A 74 9.25 4.79 -15.12
CA GLY A 74 9.35 3.37 -15.43
C GLY A 74 9.31 2.45 -14.22
N LYS A 75 9.33 2.99 -13.01
CA LYS A 75 9.24 2.19 -11.78
C LYS A 75 7.78 1.84 -11.45
N TYR A 76 7.57 0.67 -10.88
CA TYR A 76 6.26 0.17 -10.49
C TYR A 76 5.98 0.47 -9.01
N TYR A 77 4.77 0.96 -8.73
CA TYR A 77 4.31 1.28 -7.39
C TYR A 77 3.01 0.52 -7.10
N ASN A 78 2.89 0.01 -5.87
CA ASN A 78 1.65 -0.64 -5.44
C ASN A 78 0.61 0.42 -5.09
N LEU A 79 -0.54 0.41 -5.78
CA LEU A 79 -1.62 1.36 -5.55
C LEU A 79 -2.38 0.96 -4.29
N LEU A 80 -2.12 1.64 -3.17
CA LEU A 80 -2.69 1.29 -1.87
C LEU A 80 -4.08 1.88 -1.66
N ASP A 81 -4.35 3.04 -2.24
CA ASP A 81 -5.66 3.68 -2.17
C ASP A 81 -5.88 4.55 -3.41
N ARG A 82 -7.13 4.77 -3.75
CA ARG A 82 -7.52 5.68 -4.83
C ARG A 82 -8.88 6.31 -4.54
N ASN A 83 -9.05 7.56 -4.94
CA ASN A 83 -10.35 8.20 -4.90
C ASN A 83 -10.58 9.04 -6.17
N LYS A 84 -11.83 9.35 -6.43
CA LYS A 84 -12.19 10.25 -7.52
C LYS A 84 -12.36 11.66 -6.97
N ALA A 85 -11.65 12.62 -7.56
CA ALA A 85 -11.88 14.02 -7.30
C ALA A 85 -13.24 14.45 -7.88
N SER A 86 -13.73 15.61 -7.43
CA SER A 86 -15.02 16.15 -7.84
C SER A 86 -15.17 16.38 -9.36
N ARG A 87 -14.07 16.39 -10.12
CA ARG A 87 -14.04 16.55 -11.58
C ARG A 87 -13.84 15.24 -12.34
N GLY A 88 -13.96 14.09 -11.67
CA GLY A 88 -13.78 12.78 -12.30
C GLY A 88 -12.35 12.30 -12.45
N ASP A 89 -11.36 13.09 -12.05
CA ASP A 89 -9.96 12.67 -12.03
C ASP A 89 -9.73 11.67 -10.90
N GLU A 90 -8.95 10.61 -11.15
CA GLU A 90 -8.54 9.67 -10.12
C GLU A 90 -7.29 10.16 -9.43
N HIS A 91 -7.27 10.09 -8.08
CA HIS A 91 -6.10 10.36 -7.26
C HIS A 91 -5.57 9.06 -6.69
N TYR A 92 -4.27 8.84 -6.81
CA TYR A 92 -3.57 7.63 -6.36
C TYR A 92 -2.75 7.89 -5.11
N TYR A 93 -2.73 6.89 -4.21
CA TYR A 93 -1.99 6.91 -2.96
C TYR A 93 -1.12 5.65 -2.88
N PHE A 94 0.17 5.83 -2.60
CA PHE A 94 1.16 4.75 -2.59
C PHE A 94 2.40 5.16 -1.80
N LEU A 95 3.35 4.23 -1.61
CA LEU A 95 4.66 4.55 -1.05
C LEU A 95 5.62 4.97 -2.16
N ASP A 96 6.31 6.10 -1.98
CA ASP A 96 7.30 6.59 -2.93
C ASP A 96 8.66 5.88 -2.77
N ASP A 97 9.68 6.33 -3.50
CA ASP A 97 11.03 5.74 -3.46
C ASP A 97 11.70 5.86 -2.09
N ASN A 98 11.24 6.77 -1.26
CA ASN A 98 11.74 6.98 0.11
C ASN A 98 10.87 6.28 1.16
N ASN A 99 9.98 5.38 0.74
CA ASN A 99 8.99 4.72 1.61
C ASN A 99 8.09 5.70 2.36
N LYS A 100 7.81 6.84 1.76
CA LYS A 100 6.88 7.83 2.29
C LYS A 100 5.51 7.62 1.64
N PHE A 101 4.46 7.57 2.46
CA PHE A 101 3.09 7.49 1.96
C PHE A 101 2.69 8.84 1.36
N VAL A 102 2.51 8.85 0.04
CA VAL A 102 2.17 10.04 -0.73
C VAL A 102 0.83 9.84 -1.43
N GLY A 103 0.14 10.92 -1.69
CA GLY A 103 -1.18 10.84 -2.27
C GLY A 103 -1.55 12.02 -3.16
N ALA A 104 -2.77 11.94 -3.67
CA ALA A 104 -3.34 12.92 -4.57
C ALA A 104 -2.57 13.08 -5.89
N TRP A 105 -1.82 12.06 -6.30
CA TRP A 105 -1.22 12.05 -7.64
C TRP A 105 -2.29 11.73 -8.67
N ARG A 106 -2.30 12.48 -9.78
CA ARG A 106 -3.26 12.22 -10.86
C ARG A 106 -2.97 10.90 -11.54
N GLY A 107 -4.00 10.07 -11.68
CA GLY A 107 -3.91 8.75 -12.30
C GLY A 107 -3.41 8.75 -13.73
N ASN A 108 -3.61 9.86 -14.48
CA ASN A 108 -3.14 9.99 -15.85
C ASN A 108 -1.60 10.04 -16.01
N ARG A 109 -0.87 10.18 -14.90
CA ARG A 109 0.60 10.12 -14.87
C ARG A 109 1.11 8.70 -14.69
N PHE A 110 0.22 7.72 -14.65
CA PHE A 110 0.54 6.32 -14.39
C PHE A 110 -0.13 5.41 -15.42
N ARG A 111 0.47 4.24 -15.61
CA ARG A 111 -0.08 3.17 -16.42
C ARG A 111 -0.32 1.96 -15.53
N ASP A 112 -1.49 1.31 -15.64
CA ASP A 112 -1.78 0.07 -14.92
C ASP A 112 -0.93 -1.06 -15.50
N VAL A 113 -0.11 -1.68 -14.65
CA VAL A 113 0.80 -2.78 -15.02
C VAL A 113 0.51 -4.04 -14.21
N SER A 114 -0.65 -4.13 -13.59
CA SER A 114 -1.03 -5.25 -12.71
C SER A 114 -0.90 -6.59 -13.42
N LYS A 115 -1.37 -6.69 -14.66
CA LYS A 115 -1.28 -7.92 -15.46
C LYS A 115 0.15 -8.30 -15.79
N ILE A 116 0.98 -7.32 -16.11
CA ILE A 116 2.40 -7.52 -16.44
C ILE A 116 3.14 -8.03 -15.20
N LYS A 117 2.92 -7.40 -14.07
CA LYS A 117 3.58 -7.81 -12.81
C LYS A 117 3.17 -9.21 -12.38
N LEU A 118 1.89 -9.54 -12.46
CA LEU A 118 1.40 -10.88 -12.13
C LEU A 118 2.01 -11.94 -13.05
N ARG A 119 2.11 -11.65 -14.34
CA ARG A 119 2.74 -12.55 -15.33
C ARG A 119 4.21 -12.80 -14.99
N ASN A 120 4.96 -11.74 -14.64
CA ASN A 120 6.37 -11.86 -14.30
C ASN A 120 6.57 -12.67 -13.01
N GLU A 121 5.72 -12.49 -12.01
CA GLU A 121 5.75 -13.28 -10.78
C GLU A 121 5.49 -14.76 -11.04
N LYS A 122 4.55 -15.10 -11.91
CA LYS A 122 4.29 -16.49 -12.31
C LYS A 122 5.48 -17.12 -13.03
N LEU A 123 6.13 -16.38 -13.93
CA LEU A 123 7.34 -16.84 -14.63
C LEU A 123 8.48 -17.10 -13.64
N ASN A 124 8.67 -16.24 -12.64
CA ASN A 124 9.68 -16.41 -11.60
C ASN A 124 9.40 -17.65 -10.75
N GLN A 125 8.14 -17.92 -10.40
CA GLN A 125 7.75 -19.12 -9.63
C GLN A 125 7.98 -20.40 -10.42
N LEU A 126 7.90 -20.37 -11.74
CA LEU A 126 8.16 -21.50 -12.61
C LEU A 126 9.65 -21.70 -12.91
N GLY A 127 10.53 -20.84 -12.42
CA GLY A 127 11.96 -20.91 -12.67
C GLY A 127 12.37 -20.49 -14.09
N LEU A 128 11.55 -19.74 -14.73
CA LEU A 128 11.79 -19.27 -16.10
C LEU A 128 12.36 -17.85 -16.13
#